data_fb24e92b0451f05334c31348923d2faf
#
_entry.id   fb24e92b0451f05334c31348923d2faf
#
_cell.length_a   1.000
_cell.length_b   1.000
_cell.length_c   1.000
_cell.angle_alpha   90.00
_cell.angle_beta   90.00
_cell.angle_gamma   90.00
#
_symmetry.space_group_name_H-M   'P 1'
#
loop_
_entity.id
_entity.type
_entity.pdbx_description
1 polymer ?
#
loop_
_entity_poly.entity_id
_entity_poly.type
_entity_poly.pdbx_seq_one_letter_code
_entity_poly.pdbx_strand_id
1 'polypeptide(L)'
;VPYAEIAGKTLVFHVYDFDRFSKHDQIGQIQVPLGSVDLARVIEEWKDLSPPDDDDKENRLGDICFSLRYVPTAGKLTINILEAKNLKKMDVGGLSDPYVKLSLMLGGKRIKKKKTTIKKFTLNPYYNESFAFEVPFEQIQKVSLIVTVVDYDRIGTSEAIGRVCLGCNETGAGLRHWSDMLANPRRPIAQWHTLQPMPEK
;
A
#
# COMPACT_ATOMS: atom_id res chain seq x y z
N VAL A 1 12.28 21.08 -17.78
CA VAL A 1 12.23 20.45 -19.11
C VAL A 1 12.74 21.48 -20.11
N PRO A 2 13.73 21.16 -20.95
CA PRO A 2 14.19 22.06 -22.01
C PRO A 2 13.07 22.37 -23.00
N TYR A 3 13.01 23.62 -23.51
CA TYR A 3 11.96 24.05 -24.42
C TYR A 3 11.83 23.14 -25.66
N ALA A 4 12.94 22.69 -26.21
CA ALA A 4 12.98 21.79 -27.37
C ALA A 4 12.28 20.43 -27.15
N GLU A 5 12.14 19.99 -25.89
CA GLU A 5 11.53 18.72 -25.54
C GLU A 5 10.05 18.83 -25.14
N ILE A 6 9.57 20.07 -24.95
CA ILE A 6 8.22 20.31 -24.41
C ILE A 6 7.13 19.79 -25.36
N ALA A 7 7.31 19.97 -26.67
CA ALA A 7 6.30 19.58 -27.66
C ALA A 7 5.97 18.07 -27.65
N GLY A 8 6.90 17.22 -27.19
CA GLY A 8 6.68 15.78 -27.03
C GLY A 8 6.17 15.35 -25.67
N LYS A 9 5.89 16.28 -24.76
CA LYS A 9 5.46 15.99 -23.40
C LYS A 9 3.96 16.21 -23.21
N THR A 10 3.38 15.45 -22.33
CA THR A 10 1.99 15.60 -21.89
C THR A 10 1.97 15.92 -20.40
N LEU A 11 1.27 16.97 -20.03
CA LEU A 11 1.01 17.29 -18.62
C LEU A 11 -0.26 16.54 -18.19
N VAL A 12 -0.17 15.78 -17.13
CA VAL A 12 -1.28 14.99 -16.61
C VAL A 12 -1.66 15.49 -15.21
N PHE A 13 -2.94 15.79 -15.05
CA PHE A 13 -3.53 16.15 -13.76
C PHE A 13 -4.40 14.98 -13.29
N HIS A 14 -4.13 14.46 -12.11
CA HIS A 14 -4.97 13.47 -11.47
C HIS A 14 -5.77 14.11 -10.34
N VAL A 15 -7.08 13.92 -10.36
CA VAL A 15 -8.00 14.41 -9.32
C VAL A 15 -8.41 13.23 -8.44
N TYR A 16 -8.23 13.39 -7.13
CA TYR A 16 -8.52 12.37 -6.14
C TYR A 16 -9.57 12.86 -5.16
N ASP A 17 -10.43 11.95 -4.71
CA ASP A 17 -11.25 12.16 -3.52
C ASP A 17 -10.36 12.01 -2.27
N PHE A 18 -10.42 13.02 -1.39
CA PHE A 18 -9.68 12.98 -0.13
C PHE A 18 -10.53 12.30 0.93
N ASP A 19 -10.12 11.13 1.34
CA ASP A 19 -10.69 10.48 2.52
C ASP A 19 -9.66 10.47 3.66
N ARG A 20 -10.10 10.89 4.83
CA ARG A 20 -9.23 10.98 6.01
C ARG A 20 -8.83 9.60 6.55
N PHE A 21 -9.63 8.58 6.29
CA PHE A 21 -9.49 7.23 6.86
C PHE A 21 -9.37 6.13 5.82
N SER A 22 -9.55 6.43 4.54
CA SER A 22 -9.44 5.48 3.45
C SER A 22 -8.40 5.91 2.41
N LYS A 23 -8.24 5.08 1.39
CA LYS A 23 -7.42 5.43 0.24
C LYS A 23 -8.11 6.55 -0.56
N HIS A 24 -7.31 7.50 -1.02
CA HIS A 24 -7.77 8.48 -1.98
C HIS A 24 -8.13 7.79 -3.29
N ASP A 25 -9.39 7.80 -3.66
CA ASP A 25 -9.84 7.26 -4.94
C ASP A 25 -9.67 8.30 -6.06
N GLN A 26 -9.11 7.88 -7.18
CA GLN A 26 -8.97 8.76 -8.34
C GLN A 26 -10.34 8.98 -8.97
N ILE A 27 -10.80 10.24 -8.97
CA ILE A 27 -12.06 10.66 -9.59
C ILE A 27 -11.91 10.68 -11.11
N GLY A 28 -10.76 11.15 -11.58
CA GLY A 28 -10.47 11.27 -13.01
C GLY A 28 -9.16 11.96 -13.26
N GLN A 29 -8.87 12.18 -14.54
CA GLN A 29 -7.65 12.82 -15.00
C GLN A 29 -7.90 13.76 -16.17
N ILE A 30 -6.96 14.68 -16.37
CA ILE A 30 -6.89 15.55 -17.54
C ILE A 30 -5.50 15.40 -18.13
N GLN A 31 -5.43 15.16 -19.43
CA GLN A 31 -4.18 15.13 -20.17
C GLN A 31 -4.10 16.35 -21.08
N VAL A 32 -2.99 17.08 -21.02
CA VAL A 32 -2.74 18.27 -21.85
C VAL A 32 -1.44 18.04 -22.62
N PRO A 33 -1.52 17.68 -23.90
CA PRO A 33 -0.35 17.60 -24.77
C PRO A 33 0.28 18.98 -24.91
N LEU A 34 1.50 19.18 -24.44
CA LEU A 34 2.14 20.50 -24.42
C LEU A 34 2.53 21.00 -25.81
N GLY A 35 2.61 20.11 -26.81
CA GLY A 35 2.81 20.49 -28.19
C GLY A 35 1.66 21.23 -28.85
N SER A 36 0.43 21.15 -28.28
CA SER A 36 -0.77 21.85 -28.75
C SER A 36 -1.06 23.14 -27.99
N VAL A 37 -0.21 23.52 -27.05
CA VAL A 37 -0.42 24.63 -26.12
C VAL A 37 0.49 25.80 -26.50
N ASP A 38 -0.06 27.03 -26.55
CA ASP A 38 0.72 28.25 -26.71
C ASP A 38 1.33 28.63 -25.36
N LEU A 39 2.59 28.25 -25.13
CA LEU A 39 3.33 28.49 -23.90
C LEU A 39 3.65 29.97 -23.63
N ALA A 40 3.41 30.85 -24.59
CA ALA A 40 3.60 32.30 -24.43
C ALA A 40 2.41 32.99 -23.75
N ARG A 41 1.32 32.26 -23.49
CA ARG A 41 0.08 32.80 -22.92
C ARG A 41 -0.26 32.11 -21.60
N VAL A 42 -0.92 32.86 -20.73
CA VAL A 42 -1.65 32.25 -19.60
C VAL A 42 -2.90 31.60 -20.18
N ILE A 43 -3.11 30.34 -19.87
CA ILE A 43 -4.23 29.55 -20.37
C ILE A 43 -5.13 29.19 -19.19
N GLU A 44 -6.39 29.58 -19.30
CA GLU A 44 -7.45 29.22 -18.36
C GLU A 44 -8.55 28.53 -19.14
N GLU A 45 -8.74 27.24 -18.89
CA GLU A 45 -9.75 26.41 -19.57
C GLU A 45 -10.47 25.51 -18.59
N TRP A 46 -11.75 25.30 -18.79
CA TRP A 46 -12.51 24.22 -18.20
C TRP A 46 -12.37 22.97 -19.06
N LYS A 47 -12.03 21.87 -18.43
CA LYS A 47 -11.94 20.56 -19.10
C LYS A 47 -12.71 19.52 -18.33
N ASP A 48 -13.42 18.66 -19.04
CA ASP A 48 -14.06 17.49 -18.44
C ASP A 48 -13.00 16.48 -18.00
N LEU A 49 -13.24 15.86 -16.85
CA LEU A 49 -12.39 14.79 -16.35
C LEU A 49 -12.63 13.52 -17.18
N SER A 50 -11.57 12.98 -17.73
CA SER A 50 -11.56 11.65 -18.31
C SER A 50 -11.47 10.59 -17.20
N PRO A 51 -12.02 9.38 -17.40
CA PRO A 51 -11.80 8.28 -16.48
C PRO A 51 -10.29 8.02 -16.30
N PRO A 52 -9.89 7.45 -15.15
CA PRO A 52 -8.52 6.97 -14.96
C PRO A 52 -8.14 5.99 -16.08
N ASP A 53 -6.88 6.02 -16.52
CA ASP A 53 -6.40 5.08 -17.53
C ASP A 53 -6.53 3.63 -17.01
N ASP A 54 -7.03 2.74 -17.86
CA ASP A 54 -7.21 1.33 -17.52
C ASP A 54 -5.87 0.61 -17.30
N ASP A 55 -4.77 1.12 -17.86
CA ASP A 55 -3.42 0.60 -17.66
C ASP A 55 -2.98 0.64 -16.19
N ASP A 56 -3.41 1.65 -15.43
CA ASP A 56 -3.17 1.71 -13.99
C ASP A 56 -4.00 0.69 -13.21
N LYS A 57 -5.16 0.26 -13.73
CA LYS A 57 -6.00 -0.74 -13.08
C LYS A 57 -5.46 -2.16 -13.26
N GLU A 58 -4.90 -2.49 -14.42
CA GLU A 58 -4.35 -3.82 -14.69
C GLU A 58 -3.08 -4.11 -13.86
N ASN A 59 -2.31 -3.07 -13.53
CA ASN A 59 -1.09 -3.19 -12.72
C ASN A 59 -1.33 -3.09 -11.20
N ARG A 60 -2.54 -2.75 -10.75
CA ARG A 60 -2.84 -2.64 -9.33
C ARG A 60 -2.90 -4.00 -8.68
N LEU A 61 -2.15 -4.15 -7.58
CA LEU A 61 -2.10 -5.38 -6.80
C LEU A 61 -3.20 -5.44 -5.73
N GLY A 62 -3.80 -4.30 -5.41
CA GLY A 62 -4.81 -4.14 -4.38
C GLY A 62 -4.34 -3.28 -3.21
N ASP A 63 -5.22 -3.15 -2.24
CA ASP A 63 -5.04 -2.29 -1.08
C ASP A 63 -5.28 -3.09 0.20
N ILE A 64 -4.58 -2.72 1.26
CA ILE A 64 -4.71 -3.34 2.57
C ILE A 64 -4.82 -2.27 3.66
N CYS A 65 -5.75 -2.47 4.60
CA CYS A 65 -5.91 -1.64 5.79
C CYS A 65 -5.50 -2.41 7.03
N PHE A 66 -4.66 -1.82 7.84
CA PHE A 66 -4.30 -2.34 9.16
C PHE A 66 -3.95 -1.19 10.11
N SER A 67 -4.05 -1.46 11.42
CA SER A 67 -3.61 -0.54 12.44
C SER A 67 -2.29 -0.99 13.07
N LEU A 68 -1.50 -0.02 13.48
CA LEU A 68 -0.28 -0.19 14.25
C LEU A 68 -0.44 0.46 15.62
N ARG A 69 -0.02 -0.22 16.66
CA ARG A 69 0.02 0.29 18.04
C ARG A 69 1.33 -0.11 18.68
N TYR A 70 2.01 0.84 19.29
CA TYR A 70 3.20 0.56 20.09
C TYR A 70 3.05 1.05 21.51
N VAL A 71 3.39 0.18 22.47
CA VAL A 71 3.41 0.48 23.90
C VAL A 71 4.86 0.45 24.37
N PRO A 72 5.53 1.61 24.50
CA PRO A 72 6.97 1.68 24.80
C PRO A 72 7.33 1.02 26.14
N THR A 73 6.51 1.23 27.17
CA THR A 73 6.75 0.69 28.52
C THR A 73 6.65 -0.82 28.59
N ALA A 74 5.84 -1.44 27.73
CA ALA A 74 5.68 -2.89 27.62
C ALA A 74 6.56 -3.50 26.53
N GLY A 75 7.20 -2.69 25.68
CA GLY A 75 7.92 -3.18 24.52
C GLY A 75 7.05 -4.00 23.58
N LYS A 76 5.80 -3.56 23.33
CA LYS A 76 4.81 -4.34 22.60
C LYS A 76 4.34 -3.61 21.35
N LEU A 77 4.58 -4.22 20.19
CA LEU A 77 4.08 -3.79 18.88
C LEU A 77 2.88 -4.68 18.52
N THR A 78 1.72 -4.06 18.33
CA THR A 78 0.49 -4.76 17.91
C THR A 78 0.06 -4.30 16.54
N ILE A 79 -0.20 -5.26 15.67
CA ILE A 79 -0.73 -5.04 14.32
C ILE A 79 -2.12 -5.67 14.26
N ASN A 80 -3.14 -4.90 13.94
CA ASN A 80 -4.47 -5.43 13.64
C ASN A 80 -4.70 -5.35 12.14
N ILE A 81 -4.74 -6.51 11.48
CA ILE A 81 -5.09 -6.62 10.07
C ILE A 81 -6.60 -6.54 9.96
N LEU A 82 -7.10 -5.47 9.33
CA LEU A 82 -8.52 -5.20 9.20
C LEU A 82 -9.11 -5.87 7.96
N GLU A 83 -8.72 -5.40 6.79
CA GLU A 83 -9.25 -5.88 5.51
C GLU A 83 -8.29 -5.58 4.35
N ALA A 84 -8.50 -6.27 3.24
CA ALA A 84 -7.90 -5.89 1.97
C ALA A 84 -8.99 -5.74 0.90
N LYS A 85 -8.71 -4.97 -0.14
CA LYS A 85 -9.66 -4.68 -1.23
C LYS A 85 -8.99 -4.72 -2.58
N ASN A 86 -9.77 -5.11 -3.58
CA ASN A 86 -9.37 -5.08 -4.98
C ASN A 86 -8.06 -5.84 -5.24
N LEU A 87 -7.88 -6.98 -4.57
CA LEU A 87 -6.70 -7.80 -4.75
C LEU A 87 -6.61 -8.30 -6.20
N LYS A 88 -5.40 -8.27 -6.75
CA LYS A 88 -5.14 -8.81 -8.09
C LYS A 88 -5.39 -10.31 -8.10
N LYS A 89 -6.13 -10.79 -9.12
CA LYS A 89 -6.25 -12.23 -9.38
C LYS A 89 -4.90 -12.76 -9.86
N MET A 90 -4.44 -13.84 -9.24
CA MET A 90 -3.19 -14.49 -9.65
C MET A 90 -3.46 -15.62 -10.67
N ASP A 91 -4.64 -16.24 -10.63
CA ASP A 91 -5.05 -17.32 -11.53
C ASP A 91 -6.15 -16.92 -12.52
N VAL A 92 -6.12 -17.52 -13.72
CA VAL A 92 -7.05 -17.24 -14.83
C VAL A 92 -8.47 -17.75 -14.53
N GLY A 93 -8.67 -18.62 -13.56
CA GLY A 93 -9.91 -19.37 -13.38
C GLY A 93 -10.71 -19.13 -12.11
N GLY A 94 -10.31 -18.23 -11.21
CA GLY A 94 -10.99 -18.15 -9.92
C GLY A 94 -10.78 -16.89 -9.10
N LEU A 95 -11.44 -16.88 -7.94
CA LEU A 95 -11.17 -15.95 -6.86
C LEU A 95 -10.01 -16.49 -6.04
N SER A 96 -9.21 -15.58 -5.47
CA SER A 96 -8.08 -15.92 -4.62
C SER A 96 -8.53 -16.41 -3.24
N ASP A 97 -7.63 -17.13 -2.57
CA ASP A 97 -7.75 -17.55 -1.16
C ASP A 97 -6.74 -16.77 -0.29
N PRO A 98 -6.91 -15.44 -0.11
CA PRO A 98 -5.88 -14.60 0.46
C PRO A 98 -5.70 -14.80 1.97
N TYR A 99 -4.43 -14.71 2.38
CA TYR A 99 -4.04 -14.51 3.77
C TYR A 99 -2.91 -13.49 3.87
N VAL A 100 -2.71 -12.94 5.05
CA VAL A 100 -1.68 -11.93 5.30
C VAL A 100 -0.57 -12.53 6.15
N LYS A 101 0.65 -12.38 5.68
CA LYS A 101 1.87 -12.78 6.40
C LYS A 101 2.56 -11.54 6.94
N LEU A 102 2.88 -11.56 8.24
CA LEU A 102 3.63 -10.53 8.93
C LEU A 102 5.05 -11.05 9.18
N SER A 103 6.05 -10.28 8.77
CA SER A 103 7.45 -10.58 9.00
C SER A 103 8.12 -9.40 9.72
N LEU A 104 8.56 -9.63 10.94
CA LEU A 104 9.38 -8.67 11.70
C LEU A 104 10.84 -8.88 11.32
N MET A 105 11.49 -7.82 10.87
CA MET A 105 12.85 -7.83 10.35
C MET A 105 13.78 -7.04 11.26
N LEU A 106 14.99 -7.52 11.43
CA LEU A 106 16.08 -6.82 12.10
C LEU A 106 17.40 -7.11 11.39
N GLY A 107 18.11 -6.06 10.97
CA GLY A 107 19.38 -6.21 10.26
C GLY A 107 19.27 -7.02 8.96
N GLY A 108 18.19 -6.86 8.22
CA GLY A 108 17.92 -7.59 6.98
C GLY A 108 17.49 -9.06 7.16
N LYS A 109 17.36 -9.52 8.40
CA LYS A 109 16.93 -10.89 8.71
C LYS A 109 15.54 -10.90 9.35
N ARG A 110 14.72 -11.88 8.97
CA ARG A 110 13.43 -12.11 9.60
C ARG A 110 13.62 -12.78 10.96
N ILE A 111 13.21 -12.09 12.02
CA ILE A 111 13.33 -12.57 13.41
C ILE A 111 12.04 -13.21 13.93
N LYS A 112 10.88 -12.77 13.46
CA LYS A 112 9.56 -13.34 13.81
C LYS A 112 8.64 -13.32 12.60
N LYS A 113 7.69 -14.25 12.56
CA LYS A 113 6.62 -14.28 11.56
C LYS A 113 5.29 -14.65 12.21
N LYS A 114 4.22 -14.08 11.68
CA LYS A 114 2.83 -14.42 12.01
C LYS A 114 1.99 -14.37 10.75
N LYS A 115 0.84 -15.00 10.75
CA LYS A 115 -0.08 -15.02 9.61
C LYS A 115 -1.53 -15.03 10.07
N THR A 116 -2.39 -14.44 9.25
CA THR A 116 -3.85 -14.49 9.43
C THR A 116 -4.41 -15.85 9.04
N THR A 117 -5.68 -16.05 9.31
CA THR A 117 -6.48 -17.10 8.66
C THR A 117 -6.58 -16.85 7.16
N ILE A 118 -6.84 -17.94 6.42
CA ILE A 118 -7.08 -17.89 4.97
C ILE A 118 -8.55 -17.57 4.76
N LYS A 119 -8.85 -16.57 3.93
CA LYS A 119 -10.21 -16.26 3.47
C LYS A 119 -10.40 -16.82 2.08
N LYS A 120 -11.41 -17.70 1.92
CA LYS A 120 -11.61 -18.42 0.67
C LYS A 120 -12.46 -17.63 -0.33
N PHE A 121 -12.14 -17.77 -1.61
CA PHE A 121 -12.94 -17.27 -2.74
C PHE A 121 -13.28 -15.77 -2.65
N THR A 122 -12.28 -14.91 -2.37
CA THR A 122 -12.50 -13.47 -2.27
C THR A 122 -11.30 -12.66 -2.72
N LEU A 123 -11.54 -11.51 -3.33
CA LEU A 123 -10.54 -10.47 -3.60
C LEU A 123 -10.66 -9.30 -2.62
N ASN A 124 -11.62 -9.36 -1.69
CA ASN A 124 -11.89 -8.33 -0.68
C ASN A 124 -12.02 -8.97 0.71
N PRO A 125 -10.97 -9.60 1.24
CA PRO A 125 -11.04 -10.32 2.49
C PRO A 125 -11.15 -9.37 3.69
N TYR A 126 -12.01 -9.72 4.64
CA TYR A 126 -12.12 -9.10 5.96
C TYR A 126 -11.50 -10.01 7.00
N TYR A 127 -10.57 -9.48 7.80
CA TYR A 127 -9.83 -10.26 8.80
C TYR A 127 -10.18 -9.86 10.23
N ASN A 128 -9.93 -8.61 10.60
CA ASN A 128 -10.01 -8.11 11.98
C ASN A 128 -9.24 -9.03 12.97
N GLU A 129 -8.00 -9.36 12.64
CA GLU A 129 -7.13 -10.24 13.42
C GLU A 129 -5.93 -9.46 13.94
N SER A 130 -5.67 -9.57 15.24
CA SER A 130 -4.59 -8.87 15.94
C SER A 130 -3.40 -9.78 16.21
N PHE A 131 -2.19 -9.20 16.04
CA PHE A 131 -0.91 -9.88 16.29
C PHE A 131 0.00 -8.98 17.11
N ALA A 132 0.65 -9.54 18.11
CA ALA A 132 1.59 -8.81 18.93
C ALA A 132 3.01 -9.36 18.77
N PHE A 133 3.98 -8.44 18.70
CA PHE A 133 5.41 -8.74 18.73
C PHE A 133 6.04 -8.03 19.91
N GLU A 134 6.98 -8.72 20.57
CA GLU A 134 7.83 -8.10 21.58
C GLU A 134 8.98 -7.36 20.87
N VAL A 135 9.00 -6.05 21.03
CA VAL A 135 10.02 -5.16 20.47
C VAL A 135 10.40 -4.14 21.54
N PRO A 136 11.53 -4.33 22.24
CA PRO A 136 12.02 -3.35 23.22
C PRO A 136 12.17 -1.96 22.62
N PHE A 137 12.02 -0.93 23.44
CA PHE A 137 12.09 0.47 23.00
C PHE A 137 13.40 0.80 22.27
N GLU A 138 14.52 0.22 22.69
CA GLU A 138 15.83 0.42 22.07
C GLU A 138 15.91 -0.17 20.65
N GLN A 139 14.96 -1.03 20.28
CA GLN A 139 14.95 -1.74 19.01
C GLN A 139 13.87 -1.26 18.04
N ILE A 140 12.87 -0.49 18.51
CA ILE A 140 11.72 -0.13 17.66
C ILE A 140 12.12 0.67 16.41
N GLN A 141 13.19 1.46 16.48
CA GLN A 141 13.70 2.21 15.33
C GLN A 141 14.62 1.38 14.41
N LYS A 142 15.05 0.20 14.86
CA LYS A 142 15.94 -0.69 14.11
C LYS A 142 15.21 -1.80 13.38
N VAL A 143 14.00 -2.15 13.84
CA VAL A 143 13.16 -3.17 13.21
C VAL A 143 12.37 -2.58 12.06
N SER A 144 11.98 -3.44 11.13
CA SER A 144 10.98 -3.15 10.11
C SER A 144 9.93 -4.25 10.09
N LEU A 145 8.74 -3.93 9.59
CA LEU A 145 7.63 -4.85 9.42
C LEU A 145 7.32 -4.99 7.94
N ILE A 146 7.26 -6.22 7.44
CA ILE A 146 6.80 -6.51 6.08
C ILE A 146 5.45 -7.20 6.19
N VAL A 147 4.43 -6.59 5.59
CA VAL A 147 3.07 -7.12 5.47
C VAL A 147 2.91 -7.62 4.06
N THR A 148 2.76 -8.93 3.87
CA THR A 148 2.64 -9.55 2.54
C THR A 148 1.27 -10.20 2.42
N VAL A 149 0.53 -9.88 1.37
CA VAL A 149 -0.70 -10.57 0.99
C VAL A 149 -0.33 -11.71 0.06
N VAL A 150 -0.80 -12.91 0.39
CA VAL A 150 -0.46 -14.14 -0.32
C VAL A 150 -1.73 -14.85 -0.73
N ASP A 151 -1.80 -15.31 -1.96
CA ASP A 151 -2.82 -16.22 -2.42
C ASP A 151 -2.42 -17.65 -2.05
N TYR A 152 -3.28 -18.33 -1.30
CA TYR A 152 -3.04 -19.68 -0.85
C TYR A 152 -3.41 -20.67 -1.93
N ASP A 153 -2.45 -21.47 -2.36
CA ASP A 153 -2.70 -22.61 -3.22
C ASP A 153 -2.62 -23.90 -2.41
N ARG A 154 -3.65 -24.74 -2.56
CA ARG A 154 -3.73 -26.03 -1.88
C ARG A 154 -2.81 -27.10 -2.51
N ILE A 155 -2.57 -27.01 -3.81
CA ILE A 155 -1.89 -28.06 -4.59
C ILE A 155 -0.51 -27.59 -5.05
N GLY A 156 -0.31 -26.28 -5.18
CA GLY A 156 0.92 -25.68 -5.68
C GLY A 156 1.66 -24.85 -4.64
N THR A 157 2.46 -23.93 -5.13
CA THR A 157 3.17 -22.94 -4.29
C THR A 157 2.30 -21.71 -4.14
N SER A 158 1.97 -21.35 -2.89
CA SER A 158 1.26 -20.11 -2.60
C SER A 158 2.02 -18.91 -3.17
N GLU A 159 1.32 -17.99 -3.83
CA GLU A 159 1.91 -16.89 -4.57
C GLU A 159 1.67 -15.55 -3.85
N ALA A 160 2.71 -14.72 -3.75
CA ALA A 160 2.57 -13.41 -3.14
C ALA A 160 1.95 -12.42 -4.13
N ILE A 161 0.83 -11.79 -3.71
CA ILE A 161 0.15 -10.75 -4.50
C ILE A 161 0.91 -9.44 -4.43
N GLY A 162 1.33 -9.04 -3.22
CA GLY A 162 2.07 -7.81 -3.00
C GLY A 162 2.43 -7.62 -1.54
N ARG A 163 3.16 -6.55 -1.25
CA ARG A 163 3.64 -6.26 0.11
C ARG A 163 3.59 -4.78 0.47
N VAL A 164 3.68 -4.52 1.76
CA VAL A 164 3.90 -3.20 2.36
C VAL A 164 5.08 -3.31 3.31
N CYS A 165 6.03 -2.40 3.20
CA CYS A 165 7.18 -2.31 4.09
C CYS A 165 7.03 -1.10 5.01
N LEU A 166 7.21 -1.29 6.32
CA LEU A 166 7.06 -0.27 7.35
C LEU A 166 8.30 -0.24 8.25
N GLY A 167 8.72 0.96 8.63
CA GLY A 167 9.90 1.15 9.49
C GLY A 167 10.45 2.55 9.38
N CYS A 168 11.38 2.91 10.26
CA CYS A 168 12.04 4.22 10.26
C CYS A 168 12.92 4.46 9.02
N ASN A 169 13.41 3.39 8.39
CA ASN A 169 14.26 3.46 7.21
C ASN A 169 13.50 3.28 5.88
N GLU A 170 12.19 3.20 5.95
CA GLU A 170 11.33 3.12 4.78
C GLU A 170 11.02 4.53 4.25
N THR A 171 10.28 4.58 3.14
CA THR A 171 9.84 5.83 2.50
C THR A 171 8.32 5.83 2.32
N GLY A 172 7.75 6.98 1.97
CA GLY A 172 6.34 7.11 1.62
C GLY A 172 5.38 6.72 2.74
N ALA A 173 4.33 5.99 2.37
CA ALA A 173 3.23 5.60 3.28
C ALA A 173 3.68 4.69 4.43
N GLY A 174 4.65 3.82 4.20
CA GLY A 174 5.18 2.91 5.23
C GLY A 174 5.93 3.65 6.32
N LEU A 175 6.75 4.62 5.96
CA LEU A 175 7.42 5.51 6.92
C LEU A 175 6.41 6.36 7.68
N ARG A 176 5.44 6.96 6.98
CA ARG A 176 4.40 7.81 7.59
C ARG A 176 3.61 7.05 8.65
N HIS A 177 3.12 5.87 8.32
CA HIS A 177 2.35 5.04 9.26
C HIS A 177 3.18 4.66 10.49
N TRP A 178 4.44 4.27 10.29
CA TRP A 178 5.37 3.95 11.39
C TRP A 178 5.64 5.15 12.29
N SER A 179 5.88 6.31 11.69
CA SER A 179 6.12 7.57 12.42
C SER A 179 4.88 8.02 13.21
N ASP A 180 3.69 7.90 12.61
CA ASP A 180 2.43 8.22 13.28
C ASP A 180 2.18 7.30 14.49
N MET A 181 2.49 6.01 14.37
CA MET A 181 2.44 5.07 15.48
C MET A 181 3.37 5.49 16.63
N LEU A 182 4.61 5.85 16.32
CA LEU A 182 5.58 6.28 17.35
C LEU A 182 5.21 7.61 17.99
N ALA A 183 4.61 8.53 17.21
CA ALA A 183 4.14 9.84 17.70
C ALA A 183 2.88 9.74 18.57
N ASN A 184 2.15 8.63 18.52
CA ASN A 184 0.91 8.39 19.26
C ASN A 184 1.01 7.09 20.07
N PRO A 185 1.89 7.02 21.09
CA PRO A 185 2.10 5.81 21.85
C PRO A 185 0.81 5.32 22.51
N ARG A 186 0.65 4.01 22.55
CA ARG A 186 -0.51 3.28 23.10
C ARG A 186 -1.81 3.43 22.32
N ARG A 187 -1.83 4.20 21.25
CA ARG A 187 -3.02 4.38 20.39
C ARG A 187 -2.89 3.56 19.11
N PRO A 188 -3.92 2.84 18.69
CA PRO A 188 -3.93 2.22 17.38
C PRO A 188 -4.10 3.28 16.30
N ILE A 189 -3.23 3.25 15.30
CA ILE A 189 -3.28 4.13 14.14
C ILE A 189 -3.57 3.27 12.90
N ALA A 190 -4.73 3.41 12.31
CA ALA A 190 -5.13 2.72 11.10
C ALA A 190 -4.77 3.52 9.85
N GLN A 191 -4.34 2.82 8.81
CA GLN A 191 -4.02 3.42 7.51
C GLN A 191 -4.24 2.40 6.40
N TRP A 192 -4.75 2.87 5.27
CA TRP A 192 -4.75 2.13 4.01
C TRP A 192 -3.39 2.21 3.33
N HIS A 193 -2.96 1.10 2.75
CA HIS A 193 -1.75 1.00 1.96
C HIS A 193 -2.03 0.38 0.60
N THR A 194 -1.41 0.92 -0.43
CA THR A 194 -1.35 0.28 -1.75
C THR A 194 -0.29 -0.80 -1.72
N LEU A 195 -0.64 -2.02 -2.10
CA LEU A 195 0.31 -3.11 -2.21
C LEU A 195 1.35 -2.81 -3.29
N GLN A 196 2.61 -3.07 -2.96
CA GLN A 196 3.74 -2.91 -3.84
C GLN A 196 4.20 -4.28 -4.37
N PRO A 197 4.83 -4.32 -5.55
CA PRO A 197 5.37 -5.55 -6.09
C PRO A 197 6.38 -6.23 -5.14
N MET A 198 6.48 -7.54 -5.25
CA MET A 198 7.57 -8.26 -4.59
C MET A 198 8.90 -7.87 -5.24
N PRO A 199 10.03 -7.87 -4.48
CA PRO A 199 11.34 -7.62 -5.07
C PRO A 199 11.67 -8.68 -6.11
N GLU A 200 12.31 -8.27 -7.18
CA GLU A 200 12.89 -9.21 -8.14
C GLU A 200 13.89 -10.13 -7.42
N LYS A 201 13.91 -11.39 -7.82
CA LYS A 201 14.81 -12.40 -7.22
C LYS A 201 16.23 -12.23 -7.72
#